data_830c210012e5d6ca8df83492b459dd85
#
_entry.id   830c210012e5d6ca8df83492b459dd85
#
_cell.length_a   1.000
_cell.length_b   1.000
_cell.length_c   1.000
_cell.angle_alpha   90.00
_cell.angle_beta   90.00
_cell.angle_gamma   90.00
#
_symmetry.space_group_name_H-M   'P 1'
#
loop_
_entity.id
_entity.type
_entity.pdbx_description
1 polymer ?
#
loop_
_entity_poly.entity_id
_entity_poly.type
_entity_poly.pdbx_seq_one_letter_code
_entity_poly.pdbx_strand_id
1 'polypeptide(L)'
;QLIIFALVCLPLLCACGGSQQKEADATYKTLTVTQSDQILKSDYTATLRGRQYVEIRPQVSGIITRICINEGDPVHKGQTLFIIDQVPYKAALETAVANVKSAEAKLATAKLTADSKAELYKEQIVSEFDLQTARNEQAAAEAALAQAKAQEVNARNDLSYTEVKSPVNGVASMIPYRLGAL
;
A
#
# COMPACT_ATOMS: atom_id res chain seq x y z
N GLN A 1 -92.79 35.89 70.05
CA GLN A 1 -91.41 36.01 69.42
C GLN A 1 -90.79 34.66 69.16
N LEU A 2 -91.15 33.61 69.92
CA LEU A 2 -90.50 32.29 69.75
C LEU A 2 -91.05 31.52 68.51
N ILE A 3 -92.34 31.77 68.09
CA ILE A 3 -92.97 31.08 66.95
C ILE A 3 -92.46 31.64 65.58
N ILE A 4 -92.11 32.92 65.55
CA ILE A 4 -91.55 33.54 64.32
C ILE A 4 -90.13 33.06 64.05
N PHE A 5 -89.37 32.76 65.12
CA PHE A 5 -87.99 32.26 64.98
C PHE A 5 -87.93 30.77 64.46
N ALA A 6 -88.95 29.97 64.85
CA ALA A 6 -89.12 28.59 64.38
C ALA A 6 -89.46 28.49 62.91
N LEU A 7 -90.29 29.49 62.43
CA LEU A 7 -90.80 29.50 61.03
C LEU A 7 -89.71 29.96 60.03
N VAL A 8 -88.69 30.72 60.46
CA VAL A 8 -87.63 31.20 59.59
C VAL A 8 -86.46 30.18 59.50
N CYS A 9 -86.28 29.30 60.47
CA CYS A 9 -85.24 28.27 60.42
C CYS A 9 -85.59 27.01 59.60
N LEU A 10 -86.92 26.79 59.33
CA LEU A 10 -87.36 25.58 58.62
C LEU A 10 -86.93 25.50 57.13
N PRO A 11 -86.84 26.59 56.36
CA PRO A 11 -86.39 26.49 54.97
C PRO A 11 -84.89 26.37 54.79
N LEU A 12 -84.04 26.57 55.82
CA LEU A 12 -82.59 26.48 55.68
C LEU A 12 -82.05 25.04 55.76
N LEU A 13 -82.87 24.05 56.09
CA LEU A 13 -82.44 22.66 56.23
C LEU A 13 -82.67 21.81 54.97
N CYS A 14 -83.27 22.34 53.91
CA CYS A 14 -83.56 21.59 52.66
C CYS A 14 -82.51 21.90 51.56
N ALA A 15 -81.48 22.64 51.82
CA ALA A 15 -80.47 23.00 50.76
C ALA A 15 -79.24 22.06 50.65
N CYS A 16 -79.31 20.89 51.29
CA CYS A 16 -78.23 19.85 51.09
C CYS A 16 -78.76 18.76 50.17
N GLY A 17 -79.22 19.16 48.98
CA GLY A 17 -79.37 18.23 47.85
C GLY A 17 -78.00 17.88 47.31
N GLY A 18 -77.44 16.76 47.77
CA GLY A 18 -76.25 16.22 47.17
C GLY A 18 -76.42 15.98 45.67
N SER A 19 -75.82 16.77 44.85
CA SER A 19 -75.62 16.41 43.45
C SER A 19 -74.88 15.08 43.41
N GLN A 20 -75.59 14.00 43.18
CA GLN A 20 -74.94 12.77 42.70
C GLN A 20 -74.25 13.11 41.42
N GLN A 21 -72.95 13.36 41.54
CA GLN A 21 -72.03 13.33 40.42
C GLN A 21 -72.15 11.92 39.83
N LYS A 22 -72.93 11.81 38.76
CA LYS A 22 -72.88 10.61 37.90
C LYS A 22 -71.36 10.45 37.56
N GLU A 23 -70.74 9.51 38.19
CA GLU A 23 -69.44 9.03 37.69
C GLU A 23 -69.70 8.65 36.24
N ALA A 24 -69.17 9.46 35.34
CA ALA A 24 -69.16 9.08 33.94
C ALA A 24 -68.22 7.85 33.89
N ASP A 25 -68.82 6.70 33.60
CA ASP A 25 -68.07 5.48 33.26
C ASP A 25 -67.09 5.85 32.14
N ALA A 26 -65.90 6.18 32.55
CA ALA A 26 -64.82 6.45 31.61
C ALA A 26 -64.49 5.13 30.95
N THR A 27 -65.11 4.90 29.82
CA THR A 27 -64.79 3.71 29.00
C THR A 27 -63.39 3.91 28.41
N TYR A 28 -62.37 3.35 29.03
CA TYR A 28 -61.00 3.33 28.51
C TYR A 28 -60.91 2.24 27.45
N LYS A 29 -60.31 2.60 26.31
CA LYS A 29 -59.94 1.61 25.33
C LYS A 29 -58.79 0.81 25.88
N THR A 30 -59.01 -0.45 26.18
CA THR A 30 -57.98 -1.37 26.59
C THR A 30 -57.40 -2.09 25.38
N LEU A 31 -56.10 -2.17 25.32
CA LEU A 31 -55.39 -2.98 24.35
C LEU A 31 -54.95 -4.28 25.02
N THR A 32 -55.36 -5.40 24.49
CA THR A 32 -54.88 -6.71 24.95
C THR A 32 -53.49 -6.93 24.37
N VAL A 33 -52.49 -6.92 25.22
CA VAL A 33 -51.11 -7.24 24.81
C VAL A 33 -50.97 -8.74 24.75
N THR A 34 -50.74 -9.27 23.56
CA THR A 34 -50.43 -10.68 23.36
C THR A 34 -48.93 -10.83 23.19
N GLN A 35 -48.36 -11.88 23.79
CA GLN A 35 -46.98 -12.22 23.58
C GLN A 35 -46.81 -12.77 22.16
N SER A 36 -45.96 -12.15 21.37
CA SER A 36 -45.63 -12.62 20.03
C SER A 36 -44.13 -12.54 19.84
N ASP A 37 -43.55 -13.51 19.14
CA ASP A 37 -42.17 -13.48 18.77
C ASP A 37 -41.96 -12.43 17.67
N GLN A 38 -41.16 -11.42 17.98
CA GLN A 38 -40.82 -10.34 17.06
C GLN A 38 -39.31 -10.46 16.71
N ILE A 39 -39.03 -10.53 15.41
CA ILE A 39 -37.63 -10.46 14.93
C ILE A 39 -37.26 -8.98 14.84
N LEU A 40 -36.44 -8.54 15.81
CA LEU A 40 -35.86 -7.20 15.77
C LEU A 40 -34.67 -7.23 14.83
N LYS A 41 -34.75 -6.51 13.72
CA LYS A 41 -33.61 -6.27 12.82
C LYS A 41 -32.97 -4.95 13.21
N SER A 42 -31.69 -5.02 13.56
CA SER A 42 -30.88 -3.83 13.79
C SER A 42 -29.81 -3.78 12.71
N ASP A 43 -29.79 -2.72 11.94
CA ASP A 43 -28.77 -2.49 10.93
C ASP A 43 -27.59 -1.75 11.56
N TYR A 44 -26.40 -2.34 11.45
CA TYR A 44 -25.16 -1.73 11.92
C TYR A 44 -24.30 -1.34 10.72
N THR A 45 -23.87 -0.11 10.69
CA THR A 45 -22.91 0.36 9.70
C THR A 45 -21.54 -0.27 10.00
N ALA A 46 -21.02 -1.02 9.04
CA ALA A 46 -19.69 -1.64 9.15
C ALA A 46 -18.84 -1.29 7.92
N THR A 47 -17.56 -1.05 8.13
CA THR A 47 -16.60 -0.84 7.06
C THR A 47 -15.77 -2.12 6.90
N LEU A 48 -15.89 -2.76 5.74
CA LEU A 48 -15.02 -3.90 5.39
C LEU A 48 -13.65 -3.38 4.98
N ARG A 49 -12.63 -3.89 5.64
CA ARG A 49 -11.22 -3.66 5.27
C ARG A 49 -10.55 -4.99 5.01
N GLY A 50 -9.63 -5.01 4.04
CA GLY A 50 -8.78 -6.17 3.82
C GLY A 50 -7.97 -6.50 5.09
N ARG A 51 -7.68 -7.79 5.30
CA ARG A 51 -6.83 -8.25 6.40
C ARG A 51 -5.44 -7.62 6.37
N GLN A 52 -4.96 -7.34 5.15
CA GLN A 52 -3.66 -6.73 4.91
C GLN A 52 -3.82 -5.66 3.84
N TYR A 53 -3.25 -4.50 4.07
CA TYR A 53 -3.14 -3.41 3.12
C TYR A 53 -1.67 -3.18 2.81
N VAL A 54 -1.30 -3.26 1.53
CA VAL A 54 0.07 -3.06 1.05
C VAL A 54 0.08 -1.89 0.09
N GLU A 55 0.75 -0.82 0.46
CA GLU A 55 0.99 0.31 -0.42
C GLU A 55 2.19 0.02 -1.31
N ILE A 56 1.99 0.04 -2.62
CA ILE A 56 3.03 -0.24 -3.61
C ILE A 56 3.59 1.09 -4.10
N ARG A 57 4.86 1.32 -3.82
CA ARG A 57 5.60 2.50 -4.26
C ARG A 57 6.71 2.08 -5.22
N PRO A 58 6.86 2.76 -6.37
CA PRO A 58 7.98 2.52 -7.26
C PRO A 58 9.30 2.87 -6.58
N GLN A 59 10.36 2.15 -6.93
CA GLN A 59 11.73 2.40 -6.43
C GLN A 59 12.53 3.31 -7.36
N VAL A 60 12.01 3.59 -8.56
CA VAL A 60 12.62 4.45 -9.58
C VAL A 60 11.64 5.53 -9.99
N SER A 61 12.18 6.67 -10.42
CA SER A 61 11.40 7.82 -10.88
C SER A 61 11.12 7.73 -12.38
N GLY A 62 10.01 8.29 -12.82
CA GLY A 62 9.71 8.37 -14.25
C GLY A 62 8.21 8.36 -14.53
N ILE A 63 7.85 8.62 -15.78
CA ILE A 63 6.48 8.72 -16.25
C ILE A 63 5.86 7.32 -16.39
N ILE A 64 4.64 7.13 -15.93
CA ILE A 64 3.88 5.89 -16.13
C ILE A 64 3.47 5.78 -17.61
N THR A 65 4.05 4.81 -18.31
CA THR A 65 3.77 4.55 -19.73
C THR A 65 2.65 3.55 -19.95
N ARG A 66 2.39 2.68 -18.97
CA ARG A 66 1.31 1.69 -19.04
C ARG A 66 0.80 1.32 -17.66
N ILE A 67 -0.51 1.22 -17.53
CA ILE A 67 -1.20 0.61 -16.40
C ILE A 67 -1.81 -0.69 -16.88
N CYS A 68 -1.50 -1.81 -16.23
CA CYS A 68 -1.86 -3.17 -16.64
C CYS A 68 -3.05 -3.75 -15.88
N ILE A 69 -3.60 -2.99 -14.93
CA ILE A 69 -4.71 -3.40 -14.06
C ILE A 69 -5.74 -2.27 -13.93
N ASN A 70 -6.96 -2.64 -13.54
CA ASN A 70 -8.00 -1.68 -13.15
C ASN A 70 -8.25 -1.75 -11.64
N GLU A 71 -8.91 -0.71 -11.12
CA GLU A 71 -9.39 -0.72 -9.73
C GLU A 71 -10.42 -1.85 -9.54
N GLY A 72 -10.27 -2.62 -8.48
CA GLY A 72 -11.11 -3.78 -8.20
C GLY A 72 -10.64 -5.10 -8.81
N ASP A 73 -9.64 -5.09 -9.70
CA ASP A 73 -9.14 -6.32 -10.32
C ASP A 73 -8.40 -7.21 -9.29
N PRO A 74 -8.58 -8.54 -9.37
CA PRO A 74 -7.75 -9.48 -8.65
C PRO A 74 -6.34 -9.48 -9.21
N VAL A 75 -5.34 -9.44 -8.33
CA VAL A 75 -3.92 -9.45 -8.70
C VAL A 75 -3.18 -10.60 -8.02
N HIS A 76 -2.21 -11.16 -8.73
CA HIS A 76 -1.36 -12.23 -8.23
C HIS A 76 0.04 -11.70 -7.89
N LYS A 77 0.69 -12.35 -6.93
CA LYS A 77 2.09 -12.07 -6.61
C LYS A 77 2.96 -12.21 -7.86
N GLY A 78 3.77 -11.19 -8.16
CA GLY A 78 4.63 -11.12 -9.36
C GLY A 78 3.94 -10.58 -10.61
N GLN A 79 2.63 -10.34 -10.59
CA GLN A 79 1.91 -9.71 -11.70
C GLN A 79 2.34 -8.24 -11.85
N THR A 80 2.63 -7.82 -13.09
CA THR A 80 2.96 -6.44 -13.42
C THR A 80 1.71 -5.57 -13.29
N LEU A 81 1.80 -4.51 -12.50
CA LEU A 81 0.71 -3.57 -12.22
C LEU A 81 0.79 -2.36 -13.15
N PHE A 82 1.97 -1.77 -13.24
CA PHE A 82 2.24 -0.66 -14.15
C PHE A 82 3.71 -0.64 -14.57
N ILE A 83 3.98 0.07 -15.66
CA ILE A 83 5.30 0.19 -16.27
C ILE A 83 5.66 1.66 -16.34
N ILE A 84 6.84 2.00 -15.79
CA ILE A 84 7.47 3.30 -15.88
C ILE A 84 8.30 3.36 -17.16
N ASP A 85 8.57 4.55 -17.69
CA ASP A 85 9.40 4.73 -18.89
C ASP A 85 10.75 4.02 -18.75
N GLN A 86 10.95 3.01 -19.58
CA GLN A 86 12.14 2.15 -19.57
C GLN A 86 13.29 2.71 -20.42
N VAL A 87 13.02 3.68 -21.29
CA VAL A 87 14.02 4.14 -22.27
C VAL A 87 15.32 4.61 -21.61
N PRO A 88 15.30 5.50 -20.60
CA PRO A 88 16.53 5.97 -19.97
C PRO A 88 17.26 4.84 -19.23
N TYR A 89 16.54 3.91 -18.63
CA TYR A 89 17.12 2.78 -17.88
C TYR A 89 17.74 1.74 -18.80
N LYS A 90 17.15 1.48 -19.97
CA LYS A 90 17.74 0.62 -21.01
C LYS A 90 19.05 1.21 -21.54
N ALA A 91 19.08 2.50 -21.83
CA ALA A 91 20.28 3.19 -22.28
C ALA A 91 21.39 3.16 -21.21
N ALA A 92 21.02 3.36 -19.93
CA ALA A 92 21.97 3.26 -18.81
C ALA A 92 22.56 1.83 -18.69
N LEU A 93 21.71 0.80 -18.80
CA LEU A 93 22.17 -0.59 -18.79
C LEU A 93 23.10 -0.89 -19.97
N GLU A 94 22.77 -0.45 -21.18
CA GLU A 94 23.60 -0.65 -22.37
C GLU A 94 24.96 0.02 -22.19
N THR A 95 25.01 1.22 -21.63
CA THR A 95 26.26 1.91 -21.29
C THR A 95 27.07 1.12 -20.26
N ALA A 96 26.45 0.60 -19.22
CA ALA A 96 27.11 -0.20 -18.20
C ALA A 96 27.69 -1.50 -18.78
N VAL A 97 26.93 -2.18 -19.65
CA VAL A 97 27.42 -3.38 -20.38
C VAL A 97 28.61 -3.06 -21.27
N ALA A 98 28.60 -1.92 -21.95
CA ALA A 98 29.74 -1.48 -22.76
C ALA A 98 30.97 -1.21 -21.91
N ASN A 99 30.83 -0.63 -20.71
CA ASN A 99 31.90 -0.42 -19.75
C ASN A 99 32.48 -1.74 -19.23
N VAL A 100 31.65 -2.75 -18.97
CA VAL A 100 32.14 -4.10 -18.61
C VAL A 100 32.99 -4.68 -19.71
N LYS A 101 32.55 -4.65 -20.97
CA LYS A 101 33.31 -5.14 -22.11
C LYS A 101 34.65 -4.41 -22.26
N SER A 102 34.67 -3.11 -22.06
CA SER A 102 35.91 -2.31 -22.08
C SER A 102 36.86 -2.72 -20.96
N ALA A 103 36.35 -2.93 -19.75
CA ALA A 103 37.17 -3.37 -18.62
C ALA A 103 37.68 -4.82 -18.81
N GLU A 104 36.90 -5.71 -19.40
CA GLU A 104 37.33 -7.08 -19.76
C GLU A 104 38.47 -7.06 -20.76
N ALA A 105 38.39 -6.22 -21.79
CA ALA A 105 39.50 -6.07 -22.76
C ALA A 105 40.76 -5.53 -22.10
N LYS A 106 40.64 -4.54 -21.19
CA LYS A 106 41.79 -4.02 -20.44
C LYS A 106 42.44 -5.08 -19.55
N LEU A 107 41.62 -5.86 -18.84
CA LEU A 107 42.12 -6.97 -18.03
C LEU A 107 42.81 -8.02 -18.87
N ALA A 108 42.26 -8.39 -20.03
CA ALA A 108 42.87 -9.35 -20.93
C ALA A 108 44.27 -8.88 -21.39
N THR A 109 44.40 -7.60 -21.71
CA THR A 109 45.70 -6.98 -22.07
C THR A 109 46.68 -6.99 -20.90
N ALA A 110 46.24 -6.55 -19.72
CA ALA A 110 47.07 -6.50 -18.51
C ALA A 110 47.56 -7.92 -18.10
N LYS A 111 46.65 -8.90 -18.19
CA LYS A 111 46.97 -10.30 -17.93
C LYS A 111 48.02 -10.83 -18.91
N LEU A 112 47.84 -10.60 -20.21
CA LEU A 112 48.81 -11.00 -21.23
C LEU A 112 50.18 -10.37 -20.97
N THR A 113 50.21 -9.10 -20.58
CA THR A 113 51.46 -8.39 -20.21
C THR A 113 52.14 -9.01 -18.99
N ALA A 114 51.34 -9.30 -17.92
CA ALA A 114 51.86 -9.92 -16.71
C ALA A 114 52.39 -11.34 -16.98
N ASP A 115 51.68 -12.14 -17.77
CA ASP A 115 52.10 -13.50 -18.16
C ASP A 115 53.39 -13.45 -18.99
N SER A 116 53.49 -12.55 -19.97
CA SER A 116 54.68 -12.34 -20.76
C SER A 116 55.90 -11.90 -19.92
N LYS A 117 55.69 -10.94 -18.98
CA LYS A 117 56.72 -10.52 -18.05
C LYS A 117 57.15 -11.64 -17.10
N ALA A 118 56.24 -12.51 -16.69
CA ALA A 118 56.55 -13.66 -15.85
C ALA A 118 57.47 -14.67 -16.59
N GLU A 119 57.24 -14.93 -17.89
CA GLU A 119 58.10 -15.79 -18.68
C GLU A 119 59.50 -15.14 -18.90
N LEU A 120 59.56 -13.87 -19.25
CA LEU A 120 60.82 -13.14 -19.41
C LEU A 120 61.64 -13.04 -18.11
N TYR A 121 60.97 -12.99 -16.97
CA TYR A 121 61.64 -13.00 -15.67
C TYR A 121 62.31 -14.36 -15.37
N LYS A 122 61.70 -15.47 -15.75
CA LYS A 122 62.27 -16.81 -15.63
C LYS A 122 63.63 -16.93 -16.44
N GLU A 123 63.62 -16.27 -17.60
CA GLU A 123 64.81 -16.20 -18.45
C GLU A 123 65.82 -15.09 -18.01
N GLN A 124 65.54 -14.42 -16.86
CA GLN A 124 66.38 -13.32 -16.32
C GLN A 124 66.53 -12.10 -17.26
N ILE A 125 65.58 -11.90 -18.16
CA ILE A 125 65.57 -10.79 -19.13
C ILE A 125 65.01 -9.51 -18.54
N VAL A 126 64.05 -9.60 -17.57
CA VAL A 126 63.42 -8.46 -16.92
C VAL A 126 63.68 -8.49 -15.42
N SER A 127 63.52 -7.31 -14.77
CA SER A 127 63.67 -7.19 -13.32
C SER A 127 62.44 -7.70 -12.57
N GLU A 128 62.63 -8.04 -11.29
CA GLU A 128 61.51 -8.36 -10.40
C GLU A 128 60.54 -7.18 -10.26
N PHE A 129 61.06 -5.95 -10.30
CA PHE A 129 60.27 -4.74 -10.28
C PHE A 129 59.30 -4.65 -11.48
N ASP A 130 59.79 -4.97 -12.69
CA ASP A 130 58.96 -4.97 -13.91
C ASP A 130 57.87 -6.03 -13.85
N LEU A 131 58.17 -7.21 -13.33
CA LEU A 131 57.18 -8.27 -13.14
C LEU A 131 56.11 -7.85 -12.09
N GLN A 132 56.57 -7.30 -10.96
CA GLN A 132 55.64 -6.87 -9.91
C GLN A 132 54.74 -5.71 -10.37
N THR A 133 55.28 -4.78 -11.16
CA THR A 133 54.50 -3.69 -11.75
C THR A 133 53.42 -4.25 -12.67
N ALA A 134 53.74 -5.18 -13.57
CA ALA A 134 52.75 -5.80 -14.45
C ALA A 134 51.67 -6.58 -13.69
N ARG A 135 52.02 -7.26 -12.60
CA ARG A 135 51.06 -7.93 -11.72
C ARG A 135 50.12 -6.94 -11.01
N ASN A 136 50.69 -5.81 -10.56
CA ASN A 136 49.87 -4.75 -9.94
C ASN A 136 48.89 -4.11 -10.94
N GLU A 137 49.33 -3.92 -12.20
CA GLU A 137 48.48 -3.45 -13.30
C GLU A 137 47.32 -4.45 -13.59
N GLN A 138 47.65 -5.76 -13.60
CA GLN A 138 46.62 -6.79 -13.72
C GLN A 138 45.62 -6.72 -12.57
N ALA A 139 46.07 -6.66 -11.33
CA ALA A 139 45.21 -6.55 -10.16
C ALA A 139 44.33 -5.27 -10.19
N ALA A 140 44.88 -4.15 -10.65
CA ALA A 140 44.12 -2.92 -10.84
C ALA A 140 43.04 -3.07 -11.93
N ALA A 141 43.35 -3.76 -13.04
CA ALA A 141 42.39 -4.05 -14.09
C ALA A 141 41.28 -5.01 -13.63
N GLU A 142 41.60 -6.01 -12.80
CA GLU A 142 40.64 -6.90 -12.17
C GLU A 142 39.68 -6.14 -11.26
N ALA A 143 40.19 -5.23 -10.44
CA ALA A 143 39.36 -4.36 -9.58
C ALA A 143 38.46 -3.44 -10.41
N ALA A 144 38.98 -2.87 -11.51
CA ALA A 144 38.20 -2.05 -12.43
C ALA A 144 37.06 -2.85 -13.12
N LEU A 145 37.31 -4.11 -13.49
CA LEU A 145 36.28 -5.01 -14.02
C LEU A 145 35.22 -5.31 -12.97
N ALA A 146 35.61 -5.61 -11.74
CA ALA A 146 34.66 -5.85 -10.64
C ALA A 146 33.77 -4.64 -10.39
N GLN A 147 34.33 -3.43 -10.44
CA GLN A 147 33.57 -2.18 -10.33
C GLN A 147 32.57 -2.01 -11.48
N ALA A 148 33.00 -2.25 -12.72
CA ALA A 148 32.14 -2.15 -13.89
C ALA A 148 30.97 -3.15 -13.82
N LYS A 149 31.23 -4.39 -13.39
CA LYS A 149 30.18 -5.42 -13.19
C LYS A 149 29.18 -5.02 -12.09
N ALA A 150 29.64 -4.42 -11.01
CA ALA A 150 28.74 -3.90 -9.98
C ALA A 150 27.84 -2.78 -10.51
N GLN A 151 28.36 -1.89 -11.36
CA GLN A 151 27.56 -0.85 -12.03
C GLN A 151 26.53 -1.44 -12.99
N GLU A 152 26.88 -2.49 -13.75
CA GLU A 152 25.94 -3.21 -14.61
C GLU A 152 24.79 -3.82 -13.80
N VAL A 153 25.09 -4.47 -12.67
CA VAL A 153 24.07 -5.04 -11.76
C VAL A 153 23.13 -3.95 -11.26
N ASN A 154 23.63 -2.80 -10.86
CA ASN A 154 22.81 -1.67 -10.42
C ASN A 154 21.88 -1.19 -11.55
N ALA A 155 22.41 -0.94 -12.74
CA ALA A 155 21.61 -0.49 -13.89
C ALA A 155 20.55 -1.54 -14.30
N ARG A 156 20.86 -2.83 -14.17
CA ARG A 156 19.90 -3.92 -14.41
C ARG A 156 18.80 -3.96 -13.37
N ASN A 157 19.11 -3.72 -12.11
CA ASN A 157 18.13 -3.62 -11.03
C ASN A 157 17.21 -2.41 -11.25
N ASP A 158 17.77 -1.24 -11.57
CA ASP A 158 17.00 -0.03 -11.85
C ASP A 158 16.02 -0.26 -13.01
N LEU A 159 16.47 -0.92 -14.09
CA LEU A 159 15.57 -1.31 -15.18
C LEU A 159 14.49 -2.29 -14.71
N SER A 160 14.81 -3.24 -13.84
CA SER A 160 13.82 -4.17 -13.32
C SER A 160 12.75 -3.49 -12.46
N TYR A 161 13.11 -2.43 -11.74
CA TYR A 161 12.20 -1.64 -10.90
C TYR A 161 11.25 -0.75 -11.70
N THR A 162 11.50 -0.56 -13.00
CA THR A 162 10.53 0.11 -13.90
C THR A 162 9.27 -0.72 -14.13
N GLU A 163 9.34 -2.04 -13.95
CA GLU A 163 8.18 -2.93 -13.95
C GLU A 163 7.71 -3.14 -12.51
N VAL A 164 6.75 -2.37 -12.09
CA VAL A 164 6.21 -2.49 -10.72
C VAL A 164 5.27 -3.67 -10.65
N LYS A 165 5.63 -4.63 -9.78
CA LYS A 165 4.92 -5.91 -9.61
C LYS A 165 4.27 -6.01 -8.23
N SER A 166 3.17 -6.77 -8.15
CA SER A 166 2.54 -7.05 -6.87
C SER A 166 3.39 -7.98 -6.01
N PRO A 167 3.68 -7.65 -4.75
CA PRO A 167 4.38 -8.53 -3.82
C PRO A 167 3.49 -9.61 -3.21
N VAL A 168 2.16 -9.47 -3.33
CA VAL A 168 1.15 -10.33 -2.68
C VAL A 168 0.01 -10.65 -3.65
N ASN A 169 -0.77 -11.67 -3.29
CA ASN A 169 -2.08 -11.91 -3.92
C ASN A 169 -3.13 -11.01 -3.23
N GLY A 170 -4.03 -10.42 -3.99
CA GLY A 170 -5.04 -9.53 -3.43
C GLY A 170 -5.95 -8.92 -4.48
N VAL A 171 -6.56 -7.81 -4.13
CA VAL A 171 -7.40 -7.01 -5.04
C VAL A 171 -6.82 -5.61 -5.10
N ALA A 172 -6.68 -5.06 -6.31
CA ALA A 172 -6.23 -3.70 -6.51
C ALA A 172 -7.25 -2.72 -5.93
N SER A 173 -6.79 -1.84 -5.05
CA SER A 173 -7.60 -0.77 -4.52
C SER A 173 -7.56 0.43 -5.48
N MET A 174 -7.84 1.62 -4.97
CA MET A 174 -7.79 2.87 -5.74
C MET A 174 -6.38 3.11 -6.31
N ILE A 175 -6.33 3.48 -7.58
CA ILE A 175 -5.09 3.83 -8.30
C ILE A 175 -5.06 5.36 -8.44
N PRO A 176 -4.28 6.07 -7.59
CA PRO A 176 -4.29 7.54 -7.57
C PRO A 176 -3.63 8.17 -8.80
N TYR A 177 -2.79 7.40 -9.50
CA TYR A 177 -2.01 7.90 -10.64
C TYR A 177 -2.61 7.40 -11.97
N ARG A 178 -2.49 8.24 -13.00
CA ARG A 178 -2.95 7.96 -14.36
C ARG A 178 -1.76 7.88 -15.33
N LEU A 179 -2.00 7.42 -16.55
CA LEU A 179 -1.01 7.47 -17.62
C LEU A 179 -0.46 8.89 -17.77
N GLY A 180 0.87 9.02 -17.85
CA GLY A 180 1.55 10.31 -17.94
C GLY A 180 1.84 10.99 -16.59
N ALA A 181 1.44 10.40 -15.46
CA ALA A 181 1.84 10.89 -14.13
C ALA A 181 3.32 10.57 -13.85
N LEU A 182 3.94 11.46 -13.07
CA LEU A 182 5.34 11.37 -12.64
C LEU A 182 5.40 10.90 -11.20
#